data_d4736b965d34e879fb0b7a2bef1bb0dd
#
_entry.id   d4736b965d34e879fb0b7a2bef1bb0dd
#
_cell.length_a   1.000
_cell.length_b   1.000
_cell.length_c   1.000
_cell.angle_alpha   90.00
_cell.angle_beta   90.00
_cell.angle_gamma   90.00
#
_symmetry.space_group_name_H-M   'P 1'
#
loop_
_entity.id
_entity.type
_entity.pdbx_description
1 polymer ?
#
loop_
_entity_poly.entity_id
_entity_poly.type
_entity_poly.pdbx_seq_one_letter_code
_entity_poly.pdbx_strand_id
1 'polypeptide(L)'
;VLAQALFTTTPAKAANPLCTSLPGVFIVSGSSAVQPTIAALGQKLGADGNATLVYSKQGSCTGVAAILGSPPASAGTALYWDPTTTAKTPLTCDMPASTPVDVGVSDVFATSCPTVKGDALSKAGVGDFHNFFAQVMEFIVPGGPGGSDQNAISAEAAYLTFGFGNSGATPWNNQSLFLIRNNTSGTQIMLSKAIGLDVNKWIGFDEGGAGTVLADIKARQVPDPADTSKRINGDPKKMIGIVSSGEADEEPVNVKRLAFQATGQTCAYWADSGISEKDKKYVRDGHYPVWGPIHVLAKVDSGGEPTSDGAKKVIEFLSASDVEDTETLDLEIAAHVVPLCAMNVTRSAELGPLSSYQPTGACGCYFDSKTKAGGAPSECKACTKANEATVCKGDRTVCNYGFCEVK
;
A
#
# COMPACT_ATOMS: atom_id res chain seq x y z
N VAL A 1 5.55 35.00 54.84
CA VAL A 1 5.16 34.84 53.45
C VAL A 1 5.15 33.36 53.17
N LEU A 2 3.95 32.71 53.15
CA LEU A 2 3.80 31.29 52.75
C LEU A 2 3.76 31.25 51.23
N ALA A 3 4.73 30.56 50.60
CA ALA A 3 4.71 30.23 49.20
C ALA A 3 3.77 29.03 48.99
N GLN A 4 2.64 29.24 48.32
CA GLN A 4 1.78 28.16 47.83
C GLN A 4 2.43 27.55 46.55
N ALA A 5 2.88 26.31 46.64
CA ALA A 5 3.31 25.53 45.50
C ALA A 5 2.06 25.13 44.68
N LEU A 6 1.90 25.72 43.52
CA LEU A 6 0.92 25.31 42.53
C LEU A 6 1.40 23.97 41.88
N PHE A 7 0.82 22.86 42.32
CA PHE A 7 0.97 21.59 41.60
C PHE A 7 0.12 21.65 40.34
N THR A 8 0.75 21.84 39.19
CA THR A 8 0.12 21.60 37.88
C THR A 8 0.01 20.10 37.68
N THR A 9 -1.16 19.53 37.92
CA THR A 9 -1.47 18.16 37.53
C THR A 9 -1.59 18.14 36.01
N THR A 10 -0.63 17.53 35.29
CA THR A 10 -0.79 17.15 33.92
C THR A 10 -1.98 16.19 33.84
N PRO A 11 -3.00 16.42 32.98
CA PRO A 11 -4.09 15.48 32.85
C PRO A 11 -3.53 14.14 32.40
N ALA A 12 -3.85 13.07 33.12
CA ALA A 12 -3.50 11.72 32.70
C ALA A 12 -4.15 11.47 31.31
N LYS A 13 -3.33 11.06 30.31
CA LYS A 13 -3.86 10.65 29.03
C LYS A 13 -4.83 9.48 29.26
N ALA A 14 -6.07 9.62 28.78
CA ALA A 14 -7.05 8.56 28.90
C ALA A 14 -6.48 7.27 28.30
N ALA A 15 -6.67 6.14 28.99
CA ALA A 15 -6.26 4.85 28.46
C ALA A 15 -7.07 4.53 27.18
N ASN A 16 -6.42 3.90 26.21
CA ASN A 16 -7.13 3.44 25.01
C ASN A 16 -8.23 2.42 25.41
N PRO A 17 -9.37 2.41 24.72
CA PRO A 17 -10.34 1.32 24.90
C PRO A 17 -9.74 -0.02 24.44
N LEU A 18 -10.26 -1.13 24.94
CA LEU A 18 -9.95 -2.44 24.35
C LEU A 18 -10.59 -2.52 22.96
N CYS A 19 -9.83 -2.97 21.94
CA CYS A 19 -10.36 -3.09 20.58
C CYS A 19 -11.59 -4.00 20.51
N THR A 20 -11.59 -5.09 21.28
CA THR A 20 -12.69 -6.06 21.35
C THR A 20 -13.95 -5.54 22.05
N SER A 21 -13.90 -4.38 22.69
CA SER A 21 -15.06 -3.75 23.35
C SER A 21 -15.77 -2.71 22.45
N LEU A 22 -15.25 -2.44 21.27
CA LEU A 22 -15.86 -1.48 20.34
C LEU A 22 -17.14 -2.06 19.72
N PRO A 23 -18.15 -1.22 19.40
CA PRO A 23 -19.42 -1.69 18.87
C PRO A 23 -19.26 -2.34 17.48
N GLY A 24 -19.89 -3.51 17.25
CA GLY A 24 -19.88 -4.18 15.96
C GLY A 24 -18.46 -4.40 15.41
N VAL A 25 -17.49 -4.65 16.29
CA VAL A 25 -16.07 -4.73 15.92
C VAL A 25 -15.78 -5.92 15.00
N PHE A 26 -14.96 -5.68 13.99
CA PHE A 26 -14.24 -6.72 13.26
C PHE A 26 -12.80 -6.29 13.01
N ILE A 27 -11.91 -7.28 12.96
CA ILE A 27 -10.46 -7.08 13.00
C ILE A 27 -9.85 -7.37 11.63
N VAL A 28 -9.17 -6.38 11.07
CA VAL A 28 -8.37 -6.48 9.85
C VAL A 28 -6.90 -6.39 10.25
N SER A 29 -6.06 -7.29 9.74
CA SER A 29 -4.62 -7.29 10.02
C SER A 29 -3.82 -7.41 8.72
N GLY A 30 -2.71 -6.68 8.61
CA GLY A 30 -1.82 -6.85 7.46
C GLY A 30 -1.01 -5.65 7.06
N SER A 31 -0.97 -5.40 5.75
CA SER A 31 -0.09 -4.42 5.11
C SER A 31 -0.31 -3.00 5.57
N SER A 32 0.76 -2.32 5.94
CA SER A 32 0.68 -0.88 6.26
C SER A 32 0.45 0.00 5.02
N ALA A 33 0.79 -0.48 3.83
CA ALA A 33 0.68 0.28 2.59
C ALA A 33 -0.77 0.53 2.15
N VAL A 34 -1.72 -0.31 2.57
CA VAL A 34 -3.15 -0.15 2.26
C VAL A 34 -3.93 0.61 3.33
N GLN A 35 -3.25 1.15 4.34
CA GLN A 35 -3.92 1.91 5.41
C GLN A 35 -4.86 3.01 4.90
N PRO A 36 -4.54 3.81 3.86
CA PRO A 36 -5.46 4.84 3.36
C PRO A 36 -6.80 4.26 2.89
N THR A 37 -6.79 3.16 2.13
CA THR A 37 -8.01 2.48 1.66
C THR A 37 -8.80 1.88 2.83
N ILE A 38 -8.12 1.24 3.78
CA ILE A 38 -8.76 0.68 5.00
C ILE A 38 -9.34 1.80 5.86
N ALA A 39 -8.71 2.96 5.92
CA ALA A 39 -9.23 4.11 6.65
C ALA A 39 -10.54 4.62 6.04
N ALA A 40 -10.61 4.74 4.72
CA ALA A 40 -11.81 5.15 4.01
C ALA A 40 -12.98 4.18 4.26
N LEU A 41 -12.71 2.87 4.16
CA LEU A 41 -13.68 1.84 4.49
C LEU A 41 -14.14 1.93 5.96
N GLY A 42 -13.20 2.08 6.90
CA GLY A 42 -13.52 2.22 8.33
C GLY A 42 -14.40 3.41 8.63
N GLN A 43 -14.15 4.57 7.99
CA GLN A 43 -14.97 5.77 8.12
C GLN A 43 -16.38 5.55 7.57
N LYS A 44 -16.50 4.94 6.39
CA LYS A 44 -17.80 4.63 5.79
C LYS A 44 -18.63 3.72 6.69
N LEU A 45 -18.06 2.62 7.13
CA LEU A 45 -18.76 1.66 8.02
C LEU A 45 -19.13 2.29 9.38
N GLY A 46 -18.29 3.18 9.91
CA GLY A 46 -18.58 3.94 11.10
C GLY A 46 -19.73 4.94 10.90
N ALA A 47 -19.82 5.59 9.74
CA ALA A 47 -20.90 6.50 9.38
C ALA A 47 -22.26 5.77 9.24
N ASP A 48 -22.24 4.56 8.72
CA ASP A 48 -23.43 3.69 8.63
C ASP A 48 -23.89 3.16 10.00
N GLY A 49 -23.09 3.38 11.06
CA GLY A 49 -23.48 3.21 12.46
C GLY A 49 -23.49 1.77 12.99
N ASN A 50 -23.07 0.78 12.20
CA ASN A 50 -23.26 -0.64 12.51
C ASN A 50 -21.99 -1.48 12.62
N ALA A 51 -20.80 -0.94 12.35
CA ALA A 51 -19.57 -1.71 12.42
C ALA A 51 -18.35 -0.81 12.70
N THR A 52 -17.42 -1.32 13.51
CA THR A 52 -16.13 -0.68 13.75
C THR A 52 -15.02 -1.55 13.16
N LEU A 53 -14.36 -1.04 12.12
CA LEU A 53 -13.17 -1.66 11.56
C LEU A 53 -11.96 -1.32 12.43
N VAL A 54 -11.33 -2.33 13.00
CA VAL A 54 -10.06 -2.21 13.71
C VAL A 54 -8.93 -2.73 12.82
N TYR A 55 -7.87 -1.95 12.68
CA TYR A 55 -6.75 -2.25 11.79
C TYR A 55 -5.42 -2.42 12.53
N SER A 56 -4.87 -3.63 12.46
CA SER A 56 -3.53 -3.97 12.95
C SER A 56 -2.53 -4.02 11.79
N LYS A 57 -1.82 -2.90 11.56
CA LYS A 57 -0.91 -2.71 10.42
C LYS A 57 0.51 -3.25 10.69
N GLN A 58 0.69 -4.54 10.82
CA GLN A 58 1.97 -5.16 11.19
C GLN A 58 2.78 -5.72 10.01
N GLY A 59 2.30 -5.58 8.79
CA GLY A 59 2.93 -6.09 7.56
C GLY A 59 2.11 -7.20 6.89
N SER A 60 2.29 -7.35 5.58
CA SER A 60 1.53 -8.27 4.73
C SER A 60 1.57 -9.71 5.24
N CYS A 61 2.77 -10.24 5.50
CA CYS A 61 2.90 -11.62 5.96
C CYS A 61 2.40 -11.85 7.39
N THR A 62 2.38 -10.81 8.22
CA THR A 62 1.74 -10.89 9.54
C THR A 62 0.22 -11.03 9.39
N GLY A 63 -0.40 -10.32 8.45
CA GLY A 63 -1.81 -10.47 8.12
C GLY A 63 -2.15 -11.87 7.59
N VAL A 64 -1.31 -12.39 6.69
CA VAL A 64 -1.45 -13.79 6.20
C VAL A 64 -1.32 -14.80 7.35
N ALA A 65 -0.33 -14.67 8.22
CA ALA A 65 -0.16 -15.56 9.37
C ALA A 65 -1.34 -15.47 10.34
N ALA A 66 -1.86 -14.26 10.60
CA ALA A 66 -2.96 -14.04 11.52
C ALA A 66 -4.25 -14.75 11.04
N ILE A 67 -4.61 -14.65 9.76
CA ILE A 67 -5.80 -15.33 9.23
C ILE A 67 -5.62 -16.85 9.16
N LEU A 68 -4.40 -17.34 9.04
CA LEU A 68 -4.06 -18.75 9.12
C LEU A 68 -4.12 -19.28 10.56
N GLY A 69 -4.22 -18.42 11.57
CA GLY A 69 -4.30 -18.79 12.98
C GLY A 69 -2.96 -19.07 13.63
N SER A 70 -1.83 -18.61 13.06
CA SER A 70 -0.50 -18.86 13.63
C SER A 70 0.49 -17.73 13.35
N PRO A 71 0.88 -16.94 14.33
CA PRO A 71 0.14 -16.65 15.56
C PRO A 71 -1.05 -15.71 15.25
N PRO A 72 -2.12 -15.73 16.06
CA PRO A 72 -3.16 -14.70 15.96
C PRO A 72 -2.54 -13.33 16.22
N ALA A 73 -3.26 -12.27 15.90
CA ALA A 73 -2.79 -10.89 16.00
C ALA A 73 -1.97 -10.63 17.28
N SER A 74 -0.80 -10.01 17.12
CA SER A 74 0.04 -9.66 18.27
C SER A 74 -0.66 -8.64 19.14
N ALA A 75 -0.45 -8.69 20.46
CA ALA A 75 -0.85 -7.63 21.36
C ALA A 75 -0.23 -6.29 20.94
N GLY A 76 -0.95 -5.21 21.13
CA GLY A 76 -0.45 -3.87 20.84
C GLY A 76 -1.55 -2.87 20.52
N THR A 77 -1.15 -1.69 20.08
CA THR A 77 -2.07 -0.65 19.66
C THR A 77 -2.52 -0.87 18.23
N ALA A 78 -3.83 -0.92 18.00
CA ALA A 78 -4.44 -0.94 16.68
C ALA A 78 -5.15 0.39 16.37
N LEU A 79 -5.45 0.63 15.12
CA LEU A 79 -6.12 1.81 14.62
C LEU A 79 -7.59 1.50 14.38
N TYR A 80 -8.46 2.51 14.56
CA TYR A 80 -9.84 2.44 14.08
C TYR A 80 -10.33 3.82 13.66
N TRP A 81 -11.40 3.86 12.90
CA TRP A 81 -12.00 5.07 12.37
C TRP A 81 -13.47 5.11 12.74
N ASP A 82 -13.96 6.31 13.04
CA ASP A 82 -15.35 6.64 13.21
C ASP A 82 -15.67 7.93 12.41
N PRO A 83 -16.94 8.41 12.36
CA PRO A 83 -17.30 9.60 11.59
C PRO A 83 -16.56 10.89 12.00
N THR A 84 -15.92 10.92 13.17
CA THR A 84 -15.18 12.09 13.66
C THR A 84 -13.71 12.08 13.26
N THR A 85 -13.21 10.99 12.66
CA THR A 85 -11.81 10.81 12.28
C THR A 85 -11.56 11.14 10.82
N THR A 86 -10.27 11.28 10.47
CA THR A 86 -9.79 11.32 9.08
C THR A 86 -8.83 10.16 8.84
N ALA A 87 -8.57 9.81 7.58
CA ALA A 87 -7.61 8.76 7.24
C ALA A 87 -6.23 8.97 7.90
N LYS A 88 -5.82 10.23 8.08
CA LYS A 88 -4.54 10.63 8.68
C LYS A 88 -4.56 10.71 10.20
N THR A 89 -5.73 10.73 10.82
CA THR A 89 -5.90 10.88 12.28
C THR A 89 -6.83 9.83 12.87
N PRO A 90 -6.47 8.54 12.77
CA PRO A 90 -7.26 7.46 13.37
C PRO A 90 -7.30 7.58 14.88
N LEU A 91 -8.30 6.97 15.47
CA LEU A 91 -8.32 6.64 16.89
C LEU A 91 -7.49 5.39 17.16
N THR A 92 -7.15 5.14 18.41
CA THR A 92 -6.37 3.98 18.83
C THR A 92 -7.11 3.16 19.88
N CYS A 93 -6.96 1.84 19.81
CA CYS A 93 -7.43 0.90 20.82
C CYS A 93 -6.32 -0.11 21.15
N ASP A 94 -6.40 -0.71 22.34
CA ASP A 94 -5.46 -1.74 22.76
C ASP A 94 -5.98 -3.11 22.35
N MET A 95 -5.19 -3.84 21.55
CA MET A 95 -5.54 -5.17 21.06
C MET A 95 -4.91 -6.24 21.98
N PRO A 96 -5.72 -7.10 22.61
CA PRO A 96 -5.20 -8.22 23.39
C PRO A 96 -4.41 -9.21 22.52
N ALA A 97 -3.43 -9.86 23.12
CA ALA A 97 -2.74 -10.98 22.49
C ALA A 97 -3.74 -12.08 22.09
N SER A 98 -3.48 -12.72 20.97
CA SER A 98 -4.31 -13.81 20.46
C SER A 98 -5.73 -13.42 20.04
N THR A 99 -5.99 -12.11 19.77
CA THR A 99 -7.26 -11.67 19.19
C THR A 99 -7.40 -12.26 17.79
N PRO A 100 -8.47 -13.02 17.49
CA PRO A 100 -8.71 -13.52 16.14
C PRO A 100 -8.90 -12.38 15.15
N VAL A 101 -8.50 -12.58 13.89
CA VAL A 101 -8.75 -11.63 12.81
C VAL A 101 -9.83 -12.16 11.88
N ASP A 102 -10.68 -11.26 11.39
CA ASP A 102 -11.70 -11.55 10.38
C ASP A 102 -11.12 -11.53 8.98
N VAL A 103 -10.16 -10.63 8.74
CA VAL A 103 -9.57 -10.38 7.43
C VAL A 103 -8.06 -10.20 7.54
N GLY A 104 -7.31 -10.94 6.72
CA GLY A 104 -5.90 -10.68 6.44
C GLY A 104 -5.76 -9.85 5.17
N VAL A 105 -4.89 -8.83 5.16
CA VAL A 105 -4.63 -8.00 3.97
C VAL A 105 -3.15 -8.04 3.63
N SER A 106 -2.83 -8.34 2.36
CA SER A 106 -1.45 -8.50 1.90
C SER A 106 -1.22 -7.84 0.54
N ASP A 107 -0.08 -7.14 0.39
CA ASP A 107 0.37 -6.59 -0.90
C ASP A 107 1.03 -7.64 -1.80
N VAL A 108 1.26 -8.83 -1.26
CA VAL A 108 1.96 -9.92 -1.94
C VAL A 108 1.15 -11.20 -1.85
N PHE A 109 1.32 -12.07 -2.83
CA PHE A 109 0.75 -13.42 -2.76
C PHE A 109 1.16 -14.11 -1.45
N ALA A 110 0.24 -14.82 -0.81
CA ALA A 110 0.51 -15.48 0.47
C ALA A 110 1.73 -16.42 0.40
N THR A 111 1.94 -17.08 -0.74
CA THR A 111 3.10 -17.94 -1.01
C THR A 111 4.44 -17.20 -1.10
N SER A 112 4.43 -15.88 -1.20
CA SER A 112 5.63 -15.05 -1.13
C SER A 112 6.10 -14.82 0.32
N CYS A 113 5.24 -15.07 1.30
CA CYS A 113 5.58 -14.96 2.71
C CYS A 113 6.49 -16.12 3.16
N PRO A 114 7.62 -15.85 3.83
CA PRO A 114 8.62 -16.88 4.17
C PRO A 114 8.08 -18.06 4.97
N THR A 115 7.03 -17.85 5.76
CA THR A 115 6.44 -18.87 6.65
C THR A 115 5.27 -19.63 6.01
N VAL A 116 4.81 -19.23 4.83
CA VAL A 116 3.62 -19.80 4.16
C VAL A 116 4.05 -20.78 3.08
N LYS A 117 3.49 -21.97 3.09
CA LYS A 117 3.77 -23.01 2.10
C LYS A 117 2.54 -23.30 1.27
N GLY A 118 2.76 -23.54 0.00
CA GLY A 118 1.89 -23.87 -1.12
C GLY A 118 0.37 -23.84 -0.89
N ASP A 119 -0.14 -24.85 -0.21
CA ASP A 119 -1.57 -25.07 0.00
C ASP A 119 -2.09 -24.64 1.39
N ALA A 120 -1.33 -23.81 2.11
CA ALA A 120 -1.67 -23.41 3.49
C ALA A 120 -3.03 -22.70 3.58
N LEU A 121 -3.37 -21.84 2.60
CA LEU A 121 -4.66 -21.16 2.57
C LEU A 121 -5.81 -22.15 2.43
N SER A 122 -5.77 -23.04 1.43
CA SER A 122 -6.85 -23.97 1.19
C SER A 122 -7.03 -24.97 2.34
N LYS A 123 -5.93 -25.47 2.92
CA LYS A 123 -5.97 -26.32 4.11
C LYS A 123 -6.58 -25.64 5.32
N ALA A 124 -6.43 -24.34 5.42
CA ALA A 124 -7.02 -23.54 6.50
C ALA A 124 -8.44 -23.05 6.20
N GLY A 125 -9.03 -23.39 5.04
CA GLY A 125 -10.32 -22.89 4.60
C GLY A 125 -10.32 -21.37 4.44
N VAL A 126 -9.22 -20.81 3.86
CA VAL A 126 -9.06 -19.39 3.59
C VAL A 126 -9.14 -19.15 2.10
N GLY A 127 -10.06 -18.26 1.69
CA GLY A 127 -10.16 -17.72 0.35
C GLY A 127 -9.19 -16.54 0.16
N ASP A 128 -8.73 -16.35 -1.06
CA ASP A 128 -7.88 -15.24 -1.49
C ASP A 128 -8.62 -14.41 -2.54
N PHE A 129 -9.07 -13.24 -2.16
CA PHE A 129 -9.79 -12.30 -3.01
C PHE A 129 -8.82 -11.19 -3.41
N HIS A 130 -8.59 -11.02 -4.71
CA HIS A 130 -7.53 -10.10 -5.19
C HIS A 130 -7.88 -9.35 -6.49
N ASN A 131 -9.17 -9.20 -6.80
CA ASN A 131 -9.64 -8.48 -7.99
C ASN A 131 -10.07 -7.05 -7.68
N PHE A 132 -9.28 -6.30 -6.90
CA PHE A 132 -9.63 -4.96 -6.43
C PHE A 132 -8.72 -3.89 -7.07
N PHE A 133 -7.53 -3.72 -6.54
CA PHE A 133 -6.55 -2.75 -7.03
C PHE A 133 -5.13 -3.31 -6.97
N ALA A 134 -4.22 -2.68 -7.72
CA ALA A 134 -2.80 -2.97 -7.67
C ALA A 134 -2.08 -1.98 -6.74
N GLN A 135 -1.22 -2.52 -5.87
CA GLN A 135 -0.32 -1.77 -5.00
C GLN A 135 1.07 -1.70 -5.65
N VAL A 136 1.65 -0.52 -5.68
CA VAL A 136 2.95 -0.25 -6.31
C VAL A 136 4.00 0.02 -5.24
N MET A 137 5.21 -0.51 -5.40
CA MET A 137 6.33 -0.31 -4.47
C MET A 137 7.49 0.41 -5.15
N GLU A 138 8.13 1.34 -4.44
CA GLU A 138 9.13 2.23 -5.00
C GLU A 138 10.35 2.39 -4.09
N PHE A 139 11.49 2.68 -4.70
CA PHE A 139 12.65 3.24 -4.03
C PHE A 139 12.50 4.75 -3.96
N ILE A 140 12.78 5.31 -2.78
CA ILE A 140 12.68 6.74 -2.53
C ILE A 140 13.97 7.31 -1.94
N VAL A 141 14.19 8.58 -2.21
CA VAL A 141 15.33 9.36 -1.68
C VAL A 141 14.85 10.73 -1.23
N PRO A 142 15.62 11.48 -0.39
CA PRO A 142 15.28 12.84 -0.04
C PRO A 142 15.13 13.73 -1.28
N GLY A 143 13.98 14.41 -1.39
CA GLY A 143 13.65 15.36 -2.44
C GLY A 143 13.96 16.80 -2.08
N GLY A 144 13.55 17.74 -2.95
CA GLY A 144 13.67 19.19 -2.75
C GLY A 144 15.10 19.72 -2.76
N PRO A 145 15.30 21.03 -2.46
CA PRO A 145 16.61 21.65 -2.44
C PRO A 145 17.57 20.95 -1.48
N GLY A 146 18.78 20.61 -1.95
CA GLY A 146 19.78 19.85 -1.18
C GLY A 146 19.46 18.35 -1.00
N GLY A 147 18.42 17.82 -1.61
CA GLY A 147 18.10 16.40 -1.65
C GLY A 147 19.04 15.60 -2.55
N SER A 148 18.67 14.34 -2.83
CA SER A 148 19.45 13.44 -3.68
C SER A 148 19.51 13.90 -5.14
N ASP A 149 20.65 13.73 -5.80
CA ASP A 149 20.82 13.99 -7.23
C ASP A 149 20.36 12.82 -8.12
N GLN A 150 20.13 11.64 -7.52
CA GLN A 150 19.75 10.44 -8.25
C GLN A 150 18.30 10.50 -8.72
N ASN A 151 18.04 10.04 -9.96
CA ASN A 151 16.71 9.98 -10.55
C ASN A 151 16.26 8.54 -10.87
N ALA A 152 17.19 7.59 -10.81
CA ALA A 152 16.91 6.19 -11.12
C ALA A 152 17.81 5.26 -10.32
N ILE A 153 17.38 4.00 -10.22
CA ILE A 153 18.16 2.89 -9.69
C ILE A 153 17.90 1.65 -10.55
N SER A 154 18.94 0.89 -10.91
CA SER A 154 18.78 -0.41 -11.54
C SER A 154 18.62 -1.52 -10.51
N ALA A 155 18.09 -2.67 -10.93
CA ALA A 155 17.99 -3.86 -10.09
C ALA A 155 19.36 -4.28 -9.54
N GLU A 156 20.41 -4.19 -10.36
CA GLU A 156 21.77 -4.53 -9.98
C GLU A 156 22.35 -3.54 -8.96
N ALA A 157 22.12 -2.23 -9.15
CA ALA A 157 22.56 -1.21 -8.20
C ALA A 157 21.84 -1.36 -6.85
N ALA A 158 20.53 -1.64 -6.87
CA ALA A 158 19.75 -1.91 -5.66
C ALA A 158 20.20 -3.20 -4.97
N TYR A 159 20.47 -4.28 -5.74
CA TYR A 159 21.05 -5.52 -5.21
C TYR A 159 22.38 -5.26 -4.49
N LEU A 160 23.29 -4.50 -5.12
CA LEU A 160 24.58 -4.15 -4.51
C LEU A 160 24.39 -3.27 -3.27
N THR A 161 23.51 -2.29 -3.32
CA THR A 161 23.23 -1.39 -2.19
C THR A 161 22.74 -2.18 -0.97
N PHE A 162 21.62 -2.86 -1.12
CA PHE A 162 20.96 -3.52 0.01
C PHE A 162 21.57 -4.87 0.38
N GLY A 163 22.34 -5.50 -0.51
CA GLY A 163 22.99 -6.78 -0.24
C GLY A 163 24.43 -6.66 0.28
N PHE A 164 25.11 -5.53 0.01
CA PHE A 164 26.53 -5.38 0.35
C PHE A 164 26.83 -4.13 1.22
N GLY A 165 25.83 -3.32 1.51
CA GLY A 165 25.95 -2.21 2.46
C GLY A 165 27.07 -1.23 2.12
N ASN A 166 28.09 -1.11 3.00
CA ASN A 166 29.21 -0.20 2.79
C ASN A 166 30.08 -0.53 1.56
N SER A 167 29.98 -1.75 1.04
CA SER A 167 30.65 -2.18 -0.19
C SER A 167 29.75 -2.11 -1.42
N GLY A 168 28.58 -1.48 -1.30
CA GLY A 168 27.57 -1.37 -2.34
C GLY A 168 27.87 -0.33 -3.42
N ALA A 169 26.84 0.03 -4.18
CA ALA A 169 26.95 0.94 -5.32
C ALA A 169 26.94 2.40 -4.87
N THR A 170 27.83 3.23 -5.45
CA THR A 170 27.81 4.68 -5.26
C THR A 170 26.54 5.28 -5.91
N PRO A 171 25.85 6.24 -5.26
CA PRO A 171 26.20 6.92 -4.01
C PRO A 171 25.79 6.18 -2.73
N TRP A 172 25.06 5.09 -2.85
CA TRP A 172 24.51 4.30 -1.74
C TRP A 172 25.53 3.27 -1.24
N ASN A 173 26.58 3.75 -0.58
CA ASN A 173 27.68 2.96 -0.02
C ASN A 173 27.91 3.23 1.48
N ASN A 174 26.86 3.65 2.17
CA ASN A 174 26.85 3.81 3.63
C ASN A 174 25.56 3.18 4.18
N GLN A 175 25.66 1.97 4.70
CA GLN A 175 24.52 1.18 5.18
C GLN A 175 23.74 1.84 6.34
N SER A 176 24.34 2.78 7.08
CA SER A 176 23.65 3.52 8.14
C SER A 176 22.65 4.55 7.60
N LEU A 177 22.56 4.71 6.28
CA LEU A 177 21.65 5.62 5.60
C LEU A 177 20.57 4.89 4.79
N PHE A 178 20.43 3.56 4.95
CA PHE A 178 19.45 2.75 4.26
C PHE A 178 18.26 2.47 5.20
N LEU A 179 17.08 2.93 4.81
CA LEU A 179 15.85 2.81 5.57
C LEU A 179 14.99 1.70 4.94
N ILE A 180 15.00 0.55 5.57
CA ILE A 180 14.36 -0.66 5.05
C ILE A 180 13.17 -1.08 5.92
N ARG A 181 12.55 -2.15 5.53
CA ARG A 181 11.46 -2.84 6.23
C ARG A 181 11.94 -4.23 6.67
N ASN A 182 11.14 -4.91 7.45
CA ASN A 182 11.44 -6.28 7.85
C ASN A 182 10.99 -7.32 6.80
N ASN A 183 11.35 -8.57 7.03
CA ASN A 183 11.05 -9.70 6.15
C ASN A 183 9.56 -10.11 6.10
N THR A 184 8.69 -9.49 6.89
CA THR A 184 7.22 -9.69 6.83
C THR A 184 6.52 -8.59 6.05
N SER A 185 7.24 -7.54 5.64
CA SER A 185 6.71 -6.42 4.86
C SER A 185 6.53 -6.81 3.39
N GLY A 186 5.32 -6.65 2.86
CA GLY A 186 5.03 -6.86 1.44
C GLY A 186 5.88 -5.97 0.54
N THR A 187 6.11 -4.70 0.94
CA THR A 187 7.01 -3.77 0.22
C THR A 187 8.41 -4.36 0.05
N GLN A 188 9.03 -4.83 1.13
CA GLN A 188 10.38 -5.41 1.05
C GLN A 188 10.39 -6.74 0.30
N ILE A 189 9.39 -7.60 0.48
CA ILE A 189 9.28 -8.88 -0.23
C ILE A 189 9.18 -8.66 -1.74
N MET A 190 8.32 -7.74 -2.18
CA MET A 190 8.15 -7.45 -3.60
C MET A 190 9.43 -6.87 -4.21
N LEU A 191 10.05 -5.89 -3.56
CA LEU A 191 11.33 -5.33 -4.00
C LEU A 191 12.46 -6.35 -3.94
N SER A 192 12.49 -7.25 -2.95
CA SER A 192 13.46 -8.35 -2.85
C SER A 192 13.43 -9.23 -4.10
N LYS A 193 12.22 -9.60 -4.56
CA LYS A 193 12.06 -10.37 -5.79
C LYS A 193 12.47 -9.57 -7.02
N ALA A 194 12.14 -8.27 -7.06
CA ALA A 194 12.47 -7.40 -8.20
C ALA A 194 13.97 -7.22 -8.40
N ILE A 195 14.76 -7.22 -7.32
CA ILE A 195 16.22 -7.05 -7.39
C ILE A 195 16.99 -8.37 -7.24
N GLY A 196 16.30 -9.51 -7.02
CA GLY A 196 16.94 -10.81 -6.85
C GLY A 196 17.69 -11.00 -5.52
N LEU A 197 17.36 -10.21 -4.48
CA LEU A 197 17.96 -10.29 -3.16
C LEU A 197 17.01 -11.00 -2.18
N ASP A 198 17.48 -12.03 -1.47
CA ASP A 198 16.71 -12.69 -0.42
C ASP A 198 16.26 -11.67 0.63
N VAL A 199 14.97 -11.71 0.99
CA VAL A 199 14.35 -10.75 1.92
C VAL A 199 15.04 -10.70 3.30
N ASN A 200 15.70 -11.79 3.73
CA ASN A 200 16.42 -11.86 4.99
C ASN A 200 17.88 -11.35 4.90
N LYS A 201 18.34 -10.97 3.71
CA LYS A 201 19.72 -10.51 3.48
C LYS A 201 19.85 -9.01 3.28
N TRP A 202 18.76 -8.27 3.43
CA TRP A 202 18.79 -6.83 3.30
C TRP A 202 19.58 -6.17 4.43
N ILE A 203 20.41 -5.22 4.07
CA ILE A 203 21.24 -4.42 4.98
C ILE A 203 20.64 -3.01 5.07
N GLY A 204 20.43 -2.53 6.28
CA GLY A 204 19.84 -1.22 6.59
C GLY A 204 19.15 -1.22 7.95
N PHE A 205 18.51 -0.10 8.29
CA PHE A 205 17.68 0.01 9.49
C PHE A 205 16.24 -0.40 9.17
N ASP A 206 15.73 -1.39 9.90
CA ASP A 206 14.31 -1.75 9.88
C ASP A 206 13.50 -0.67 10.63
N GLU A 207 12.73 0.10 9.87
CA GLU A 207 11.88 1.17 10.39
C GLU A 207 10.50 0.66 10.85
N GLY A 208 10.26 -0.64 10.83
CA GLY A 208 9.00 -1.26 11.23
C GLY A 208 7.82 -0.92 10.32
N GLY A 209 7.60 0.36 10.00
CA GLY A 209 6.47 0.86 9.21
C GLY A 209 6.90 1.76 8.04
N ALA A 210 6.12 1.79 6.97
CA ALA A 210 6.36 2.66 5.83
C ALA A 210 6.29 4.15 6.20
N GLY A 211 5.38 4.51 7.10
CA GLY A 211 5.27 5.89 7.60
C GLY A 211 6.54 6.39 8.30
N THR A 212 7.30 5.49 8.98
CA THR A 212 8.58 5.87 9.62
C THR A 212 9.66 6.09 8.54
N VAL A 213 9.76 5.17 7.56
CA VAL A 213 10.67 5.36 6.41
C VAL A 213 10.41 6.72 5.74
N LEU A 214 9.14 7.02 5.47
CA LEU A 214 8.74 8.28 4.83
C LEU A 214 9.11 9.50 5.68
N ALA A 215 8.84 9.45 6.99
CA ALA A 215 9.15 10.53 7.93
C ALA A 215 10.66 10.79 7.99
N ASP A 216 11.48 9.76 8.06
CA ASP A 216 12.93 9.87 8.15
C ASP A 216 13.57 10.36 6.84
N ILE A 217 13.12 9.88 5.68
CA ILE A 217 13.54 10.41 4.36
C ILE A 217 13.21 11.90 4.26
N LYS A 218 12.00 12.29 4.62
CA LYS A 218 11.49 13.65 4.59
C LYS A 218 12.27 14.58 5.53
N ALA A 219 12.56 14.12 6.74
CA ALA A 219 13.34 14.84 7.75
C ALA A 219 14.85 14.79 7.49
N ARG A 220 15.30 13.95 6.53
CA ARG A 220 16.72 13.68 6.27
C ARG A 220 17.45 13.16 7.51
N GLN A 221 16.77 12.26 8.23
CA GLN A 221 17.26 11.65 9.46
C GLN A 221 17.35 10.14 9.32
N VAL A 222 18.14 9.54 10.17
CA VAL A 222 18.29 8.08 10.29
C VAL A 222 18.38 7.71 11.76
N PRO A 223 18.10 6.46 12.14
CA PRO A 223 18.38 5.97 13.48
C PRO A 223 19.85 6.18 13.86
N ASP A 224 20.08 6.61 15.10
CA ASP A 224 21.44 6.67 15.64
C ASP A 224 21.96 5.23 15.82
N PRO A 225 23.07 4.84 15.21
CA PRO A 225 23.64 3.50 15.38
C PRO A 225 23.97 3.12 16.84
N ALA A 226 24.19 4.13 17.70
CA ALA A 226 24.46 3.91 19.12
C ALA A 226 23.18 3.79 19.97
N ASP A 227 22.05 4.37 19.50
CA ASP A 227 20.76 4.33 20.18
C ASP A 227 19.64 4.53 19.15
N THR A 228 19.13 3.45 18.60
CA THR A 228 18.13 3.48 17.52
C THR A 228 16.79 4.11 17.88
N SER A 229 16.55 4.42 19.17
CA SER A 229 15.40 5.21 19.60
C SER A 229 15.56 6.72 19.27
N LYS A 230 16.76 7.15 18.96
CA LYS A 230 17.11 8.53 18.57
C LYS A 230 17.28 8.64 17.06
N ARG A 231 17.21 9.87 16.57
CA ARG A 231 17.45 10.23 15.18
C ARG A 231 18.63 11.20 15.08
N ILE A 232 19.47 10.98 14.09
CA ILE A 232 20.58 11.85 13.71
C ILE A 232 20.42 12.29 12.25
N ASN A 233 21.08 13.39 11.88
CA ASN A 233 21.05 13.87 10.50
C ASN A 233 21.77 12.89 9.57
N GLY A 234 21.11 12.46 8.50
CA GLY A 234 21.67 11.68 7.42
C GLY A 234 22.21 12.56 6.30
N ASP A 235 23.13 12.03 5.50
CA ASP A 235 23.55 12.67 4.24
C ASP A 235 22.46 12.44 3.17
N PRO A 236 21.70 13.47 2.76
CA PRO A 236 20.58 13.30 1.84
C PRO A 236 21.01 12.82 0.44
N LYS A 237 22.29 12.95 0.08
CA LYS A 237 22.84 12.44 -1.18
C LYS A 237 23.03 10.92 -1.19
N LYS A 238 23.07 10.28 -0.02
CA LYS A 238 23.33 8.85 0.18
C LYS A 238 22.19 8.10 0.86
N MET A 239 21.15 8.80 1.33
CA MET A 239 19.98 8.18 1.91
C MET A 239 19.14 7.51 0.83
N ILE A 240 18.60 6.33 1.15
CA ILE A 240 17.63 5.62 0.32
C ILE A 240 16.65 4.85 1.21
N GLY A 241 15.39 4.81 0.81
CA GLY A 241 14.34 4.06 1.49
C GLY A 241 13.42 3.34 0.54
N ILE A 242 12.48 2.56 1.09
CA ILE A 242 11.47 1.81 0.35
C ILE A 242 10.08 2.03 0.93
N VAL A 243 9.12 2.38 0.08
CA VAL A 243 7.71 2.59 0.48
C VAL A 243 6.76 2.15 -0.63
N SER A 244 5.46 2.22 -0.38
CA SER A 244 4.45 2.17 -1.45
C SER A 244 4.34 3.51 -2.17
N SER A 245 3.90 3.49 -3.42
CA SER A 245 3.68 4.72 -4.19
C SER A 245 2.66 5.64 -3.53
N GLY A 246 1.63 5.08 -2.88
CA GLY A 246 0.62 5.86 -2.18
C GLY A 246 1.21 6.78 -1.12
N GLU A 247 2.18 6.27 -0.36
CA GLU A 247 2.89 7.04 0.66
C GLU A 247 3.85 8.07 0.05
N ALA A 248 4.56 7.70 -1.02
CA ALA A 248 5.47 8.61 -1.71
C ALA A 248 4.73 9.77 -2.42
N ASP A 249 3.57 9.49 -3.00
CA ASP A 249 2.74 10.47 -3.71
C ASP A 249 2.12 11.54 -2.80
N GLU A 250 2.00 11.27 -1.50
CA GLU A 250 1.57 12.24 -0.49
C GLU A 250 2.63 13.33 -0.19
N GLU A 251 3.89 13.09 -0.52
CA GLU A 251 5.02 13.95 -0.15
C GLU A 251 5.91 14.35 -1.35
N PRO A 252 5.36 14.83 -2.46
CA PRO A 252 6.08 14.99 -3.73
C PRO A 252 7.21 16.03 -3.69
N VAL A 253 7.25 16.90 -2.68
CA VAL A 253 8.28 17.95 -2.55
C VAL A 253 9.51 17.45 -1.80
N ASN A 254 9.29 16.75 -0.68
CA ASN A 254 10.36 16.34 0.24
C ASN A 254 10.87 14.93 -0.01
N VAL A 255 10.14 14.16 -0.80
CA VAL A 255 10.47 12.79 -1.19
C VAL A 255 10.51 12.69 -2.70
N LYS A 256 11.59 12.11 -3.22
CA LYS A 256 11.76 11.87 -4.65
C LYS A 256 11.73 10.36 -4.90
N ARG A 257 10.82 9.94 -5.78
CA ARG A 257 10.72 8.57 -6.27
C ARG A 257 11.82 8.32 -7.31
N LEU A 258 12.45 7.17 -7.28
CA LEU A 258 13.42 6.76 -8.29
C LEU A 258 12.73 5.97 -9.40
N ALA A 259 13.10 6.27 -10.64
CA ALA A 259 12.79 5.37 -11.75
C ALA A 259 13.52 4.04 -11.53
N PHE A 260 12.86 2.92 -11.78
CA PHE A 260 13.43 1.59 -11.60
C PHE A 260 13.71 0.93 -12.96
N GLN A 261 14.92 0.42 -13.12
CA GLN A 261 15.31 -0.38 -14.27
C GLN A 261 15.38 -1.85 -13.84
N ALA A 262 14.42 -2.65 -14.25
CA ALA A 262 14.44 -4.08 -13.98
C ALA A 262 15.50 -4.80 -14.82
N THR A 263 15.95 -5.95 -14.34
CA THR A 263 16.90 -6.80 -15.06
C THR A 263 16.40 -7.11 -16.48
N GLY A 264 17.23 -6.83 -17.47
CA GLY A 264 16.90 -7.01 -18.88
C GLY A 264 16.19 -5.82 -19.55
N GLN A 265 15.80 -4.79 -18.82
CA GLN A 265 15.29 -3.54 -19.40
C GLN A 265 16.45 -2.63 -19.87
N THR A 266 16.23 -1.90 -20.95
CA THR A 266 17.19 -0.92 -21.49
C THR A 266 17.05 0.47 -20.87
N CYS A 267 15.89 0.76 -20.23
CA CYS A 267 15.56 2.03 -19.63
C CYS A 267 14.99 1.82 -18.23
N ALA A 268 15.18 2.83 -17.36
CA ALA A 268 14.46 2.94 -16.10
C ALA A 268 13.10 3.60 -16.33
N TYR A 269 12.07 3.15 -15.64
CA TYR A 269 10.72 3.71 -15.67
C TYR A 269 10.30 4.17 -14.27
N TRP A 270 9.67 5.34 -14.17
CA TRP A 270 8.84 5.66 -13.01
C TRP A 270 7.59 4.80 -13.03
N ALA A 271 6.89 4.69 -11.94
CA ALA A 271 5.56 4.08 -11.92
C ALA A 271 4.57 4.87 -12.81
N ASP A 272 4.73 6.19 -12.81
CA ASP A 272 3.93 7.17 -13.55
C ASP A 272 4.53 7.53 -14.91
N SER A 273 3.78 8.23 -15.75
CA SER A 273 4.29 8.73 -17.04
C SER A 273 5.42 9.76 -16.90
N GLY A 274 5.60 10.33 -15.71
CA GLY A 274 6.66 11.27 -15.36
C GLY A 274 6.75 11.46 -13.86
N ILE A 275 7.84 12.10 -13.40
CA ILE A 275 8.11 12.27 -11.96
C ILE A 275 7.02 13.09 -11.23
N SER A 276 6.33 13.98 -11.94
CA SER A 276 5.30 14.86 -11.38
C SER A 276 3.88 14.31 -11.55
N GLU A 277 3.72 13.21 -12.29
CA GLU A 277 2.41 12.60 -12.56
C GLU A 277 2.06 11.59 -11.48
N LYS A 278 0.77 11.23 -11.41
CA LYS A 278 0.24 10.19 -10.51
C LYS A 278 -0.60 9.15 -11.26
N ASP A 279 -0.43 9.07 -12.58
CA ASP A 279 -1.26 8.29 -13.50
C ASP A 279 -0.88 6.80 -13.60
N LYS A 280 0.17 6.38 -12.89
CA LYS A 280 0.67 5.01 -12.86
C LYS A 280 0.74 4.34 -14.26
N LYS A 281 1.03 5.16 -15.29
CA LYS A 281 0.99 4.72 -16.69
C LYS A 281 1.85 3.50 -16.93
N TYR A 282 3.09 3.52 -16.44
CA TYR A 282 4.03 2.44 -16.70
C TYR A 282 3.80 1.20 -15.83
N VAL A 283 3.03 1.33 -14.75
CA VAL A 283 2.46 0.18 -14.02
C VAL A 283 1.34 -0.45 -14.83
N ARG A 284 0.39 0.37 -15.28
CA ARG A 284 -0.81 -0.06 -16.00
C ARG A 284 -0.51 -0.76 -17.32
N ASP A 285 0.58 -0.38 -18.00
CA ASP A 285 1.02 -0.98 -19.26
C ASP A 285 2.17 -1.99 -19.11
N GLY A 286 2.62 -2.26 -17.88
CA GLY A 286 3.57 -3.32 -17.54
C GLY A 286 5.04 -2.97 -17.69
N HIS A 287 5.41 -1.73 -17.99
CA HIS A 287 6.83 -1.32 -18.07
C HIS A 287 7.48 -1.21 -16.68
N TYR A 288 6.74 -0.74 -15.68
CA TYR A 288 7.18 -0.72 -14.29
C TYR A 288 6.73 -2.01 -13.60
N PRO A 289 7.65 -2.93 -13.21
CA PRO A 289 7.25 -4.26 -12.81
C PRO A 289 6.96 -4.43 -11.32
N VAL A 290 7.29 -3.44 -10.46
CA VAL A 290 7.24 -3.61 -8.99
C VAL A 290 5.85 -3.23 -8.47
N TRP A 291 4.88 -4.08 -8.75
CA TRP A 291 3.50 -3.98 -8.30
C TRP A 291 2.88 -5.37 -8.14
N GLY A 292 1.82 -5.48 -7.36
CA GLY A 292 1.01 -6.68 -7.22
C GLY A 292 -0.43 -6.34 -6.89
N PRO A 293 -1.39 -7.25 -7.14
CA PRO A 293 -2.74 -7.07 -6.65
C PRO A 293 -2.75 -7.10 -5.13
N ILE A 294 -3.68 -6.36 -4.52
CA ILE A 294 -3.95 -6.53 -3.10
C ILE A 294 -4.69 -7.84 -2.87
N HIS A 295 -4.33 -8.57 -1.84
CA HIS A 295 -4.95 -9.81 -1.40
C HIS A 295 -5.75 -9.57 -0.12
N VAL A 296 -7.03 -9.85 -0.16
CA VAL A 296 -7.94 -9.86 0.98
C VAL A 296 -8.24 -11.32 1.32
N LEU A 297 -7.76 -11.77 2.45
CA LEU A 297 -7.82 -13.15 2.89
C LEU A 297 -8.88 -13.32 3.97
N ALA A 298 -9.81 -14.23 3.79
CA ALA A 298 -10.88 -14.47 4.74
C ALA A 298 -11.20 -15.98 4.85
N LYS A 299 -11.72 -16.41 5.99
CA LYS A 299 -12.30 -17.75 6.12
C LYS A 299 -13.52 -17.87 5.21
N VAL A 300 -13.60 -18.99 4.50
CA VAL A 300 -14.68 -19.25 3.55
C VAL A 300 -15.42 -20.55 3.89
N ASP A 301 -16.66 -20.62 3.46
CA ASP A 301 -17.47 -21.84 3.50
C ASP A 301 -17.14 -22.78 2.31
N SER A 302 -17.88 -23.87 2.18
CA SER A 302 -17.73 -24.83 1.08
C SER A 302 -18.07 -24.27 -0.30
N GLY A 303 -18.80 -23.16 -0.36
CA GLY A 303 -19.14 -22.42 -1.59
C GLY A 303 -18.07 -21.39 -1.98
N GLY A 304 -17.09 -21.14 -1.11
CA GLY A 304 -16.06 -20.11 -1.31
C GLY A 304 -16.48 -18.72 -0.82
N GLU A 305 -17.64 -18.61 -0.12
CA GLU A 305 -18.13 -17.33 0.39
C GLU A 305 -17.54 -17.02 1.77
N PRO A 306 -17.20 -15.75 2.06
CA PRO A 306 -16.69 -15.35 3.36
C PRO A 306 -17.65 -15.69 4.50
N THR A 307 -17.13 -16.24 5.61
CA THR A 307 -17.95 -16.68 6.75
C THR A 307 -18.23 -15.58 7.76
N SER A 308 -17.38 -14.55 7.88
CA SER A 308 -17.62 -13.42 8.80
C SER A 308 -18.30 -12.26 8.08
N ASP A 309 -19.20 -11.55 8.78
CA ASP A 309 -19.87 -10.36 8.25
C ASP A 309 -18.88 -9.21 8.00
N GLY A 310 -17.81 -9.10 8.81
CA GLY A 310 -16.74 -8.15 8.58
C GLY A 310 -16.00 -8.40 7.27
N ALA A 311 -15.68 -9.68 6.97
CA ALA A 311 -15.03 -10.03 5.70
C ALA A 311 -15.94 -9.76 4.49
N LYS A 312 -17.24 -10.07 4.58
CA LYS A 312 -18.22 -9.76 3.53
C LYS A 312 -18.24 -8.27 3.23
N LYS A 313 -18.32 -7.42 4.26
CA LYS A 313 -18.34 -5.95 4.11
C LYS A 313 -17.07 -5.42 3.45
N VAL A 314 -15.88 -5.93 3.83
CA VAL A 314 -14.61 -5.51 3.22
C VAL A 314 -14.56 -5.90 1.74
N ILE A 315 -14.91 -7.14 1.42
CA ILE A 315 -14.86 -7.66 0.06
C ILE A 315 -15.92 -6.97 -0.81
N GLU A 316 -17.15 -6.82 -0.32
CA GLU A 316 -18.23 -6.12 -1.02
C GLU A 316 -17.84 -4.67 -1.36
N PHE A 317 -17.32 -3.93 -0.38
CA PHE A 317 -16.87 -2.56 -0.60
C PHE A 317 -15.79 -2.47 -1.68
N LEU A 318 -14.74 -3.32 -1.60
CA LEU A 318 -13.64 -3.31 -2.56
C LEU A 318 -14.03 -3.89 -3.92
N SER A 319 -15.11 -4.69 -4.00
CA SER A 319 -15.62 -5.28 -5.24
C SER A 319 -16.66 -4.41 -5.95
N ALA A 320 -16.92 -3.19 -5.48
CA ALA A 320 -17.94 -2.33 -6.08
C ALA A 320 -17.75 -2.24 -7.58
N SER A 321 -18.69 -2.82 -8.33
CA SER A 321 -18.58 -3.05 -9.77
C SER A 321 -19.63 -2.27 -10.58
N ASP A 322 -20.39 -1.42 -9.93
CA ASP A 322 -21.34 -0.56 -10.63
C ASP A 322 -20.58 0.51 -11.40
N VAL A 323 -20.58 0.40 -12.72
CA VAL A 323 -19.89 1.34 -13.62
C VAL A 323 -20.51 2.77 -13.61
N GLU A 324 -21.55 2.99 -12.85
CA GLU A 324 -22.15 4.30 -12.60
C GLU A 324 -21.82 4.82 -11.19
N ASP A 325 -21.42 3.95 -10.25
CA ASP A 325 -20.99 4.32 -8.91
C ASP A 325 -19.48 4.50 -8.85
N THR A 326 -19.03 5.71 -8.59
CA THR A 326 -17.61 6.05 -8.51
C THR A 326 -17.06 6.09 -7.09
N GLU A 327 -17.85 5.82 -6.05
CA GLU A 327 -17.43 6.04 -4.66
C GLU A 327 -16.18 5.23 -4.30
N THR A 328 -16.21 3.91 -4.50
CA THR A 328 -15.05 3.06 -4.21
C THR A 328 -13.85 3.41 -5.09
N LEU A 329 -14.11 3.66 -6.39
CA LEU A 329 -13.07 4.03 -7.34
C LEU A 329 -12.39 5.36 -6.97
N ASP A 330 -13.14 6.37 -6.56
CA ASP A 330 -12.61 7.65 -6.08
C ASP A 330 -11.76 7.48 -4.81
N LEU A 331 -12.16 6.58 -3.89
CA LEU A 331 -11.40 6.28 -2.68
C LEU A 331 -10.08 5.55 -2.99
N GLU A 332 -10.08 4.60 -3.92
CA GLU A 332 -8.88 3.92 -4.39
C GLU A 332 -7.91 4.90 -5.07
N ILE A 333 -8.43 5.75 -5.95
CA ILE A 333 -7.63 6.79 -6.62
C ILE A 333 -7.05 7.78 -5.60
N ALA A 334 -7.84 8.21 -4.62
CA ALA A 334 -7.38 9.08 -3.55
C ALA A 334 -6.33 8.42 -2.64
N ALA A 335 -6.34 7.09 -2.51
CA ALA A 335 -5.31 6.31 -1.83
C ALA A 335 -4.07 6.07 -2.70
N HIS A 336 -4.02 6.61 -3.93
CA HIS A 336 -2.95 6.46 -4.91
C HIS A 336 -2.62 5.01 -5.30
N VAL A 337 -3.61 4.12 -5.23
CA VAL A 337 -3.53 2.76 -5.76
C VAL A 337 -4.11 2.71 -7.17
N VAL A 338 -3.89 1.63 -7.90
CA VAL A 338 -4.39 1.48 -9.27
C VAL A 338 -5.57 0.52 -9.28
N PRO A 339 -6.80 1.01 -9.46
CA PRO A 339 -7.96 0.13 -9.65
C PRO A 339 -7.69 -0.88 -10.78
N LEU A 340 -8.05 -2.14 -10.60
CA LEU A 340 -7.78 -3.14 -11.64
C LEU A 340 -8.54 -2.84 -12.95
N CYS A 341 -9.67 -2.13 -12.89
CA CYS A 341 -10.36 -1.66 -14.10
C CYS A 341 -9.54 -0.67 -14.94
N ALA A 342 -8.48 -0.06 -14.38
CA ALA A 342 -7.56 0.82 -15.11
C ALA A 342 -6.31 0.10 -15.65
N MET A 343 -6.09 -1.19 -15.30
CA MET A 343 -4.93 -1.96 -15.72
C MET A 343 -5.11 -2.52 -17.14
N ASN A 344 -3.99 -2.62 -17.87
CA ASN A 344 -3.91 -3.27 -19.20
C ASN A 344 -3.17 -4.62 -19.15
N VAL A 345 -2.58 -4.94 -18.00
CA VAL A 345 -1.83 -6.18 -17.76
C VAL A 345 -2.21 -6.79 -16.42
N THR A 346 -2.05 -8.10 -16.31
CA THR A 346 -2.26 -8.85 -15.07
C THR A 346 -1.14 -9.86 -14.85
N ARG A 347 -1.06 -10.42 -13.65
CA ARG A 347 -0.15 -11.50 -13.28
C ARG A 347 -0.79 -12.42 -12.24
N SER A 348 -0.36 -13.69 -12.23
CA SER A 348 -0.84 -14.72 -11.31
C SER A 348 0.18 -15.12 -10.24
N ALA A 349 1.34 -14.48 -10.20
CA ALA A 349 2.38 -14.73 -9.21
C ALA A 349 3.22 -13.46 -9.01
N GLU A 350 3.85 -13.36 -7.85
CA GLU A 350 4.70 -12.21 -7.49
C GLU A 350 5.84 -12.03 -8.49
N LEU A 351 5.88 -10.87 -9.16
CA LEU A 351 6.83 -10.57 -10.26
C LEU A 351 6.81 -11.61 -11.40
N GLY A 352 5.76 -12.42 -11.49
CA GLY A 352 5.57 -13.39 -12.58
C GLY A 352 5.37 -12.71 -13.95
N PRO A 353 5.35 -13.51 -15.03
CA PRO A 353 5.09 -13.00 -16.37
C PRO A 353 3.78 -12.22 -16.44
N LEU A 354 3.79 -11.15 -17.21
CA LEU A 354 2.60 -10.35 -17.48
C LEU A 354 1.79 -10.98 -18.62
N SER A 355 0.48 -10.92 -18.49
CA SER A 355 -0.48 -11.23 -19.53
C SER A 355 -1.29 -9.98 -19.87
N SER A 356 -1.74 -9.85 -21.11
CA SER A 356 -2.71 -8.83 -21.48
C SER A 356 -3.97 -8.96 -20.62
N TYR A 357 -4.49 -7.86 -20.17
CA TYR A 357 -5.70 -7.81 -19.34
C TYR A 357 -6.68 -6.80 -19.91
N GLN A 358 -7.93 -7.22 -20.00
CA GLN A 358 -9.04 -6.37 -20.42
C GLN A 358 -10.13 -6.51 -19.36
N PRO A 359 -10.27 -5.52 -18.49
CA PRO A 359 -11.24 -5.59 -17.40
C PRO A 359 -12.68 -5.45 -17.92
N THR A 360 -13.59 -6.18 -17.30
CA THR A 360 -15.02 -5.88 -17.42
C THR A 360 -15.26 -4.56 -16.71
N GLY A 361 -15.86 -3.56 -17.37
CA GLY A 361 -16.06 -2.24 -16.78
C GLY A 361 -14.76 -1.43 -16.71
N ALA A 362 -14.01 -1.36 -17.83
CA ALA A 362 -12.81 -0.55 -17.93
C ALA A 362 -13.03 0.91 -17.43
N CYS A 363 -12.05 1.46 -16.71
CA CYS A 363 -12.07 2.79 -16.11
C CYS A 363 -10.79 3.61 -16.40
N GLY A 364 -10.06 3.27 -17.45
CA GLY A 364 -8.77 3.90 -17.76
C GLY A 364 -8.87 5.40 -17.98
N CYS A 365 -9.88 5.85 -18.69
CA CYS A 365 -10.13 7.27 -18.92
C CYS A 365 -10.60 8.00 -17.66
N TYR A 366 -11.44 7.37 -16.87
CA TYR A 366 -11.85 7.92 -15.57
C TYR A 366 -10.64 8.11 -14.67
N PHE A 367 -9.79 7.08 -14.53
CA PHE A 367 -8.55 7.13 -13.75
C PHE A 367 -7.65 8.26 -14.23
N ASP A 368 -7.40 8.36 -15.55
CA ASP A 368 -6.58 9.43 -16.12
C ASP A 368 -7.17 10.82 -15.85
N SER A 369 -8.50 10.97 -15.85
CA SER A 369 -9.16 12.25 -15.54
C SER A 369 -8.90 12.77 -14.14
N LYS A 370 -8.65 11.86 -13.19
CA LYS A 370 -8.40 12.17 -11.78
C LYS A 370 -6.91 12.28 -11.42
N THR A 371 -6.03 11.66 -12.20
CA THR A 371 -4.61 11.45 -11.81
C THR A 371 -3.63 12.26 -12.68
N LYS A 372 -4.01 12.67 -13.88
CA LYS A 372 -3.19 13.51 -14.75
C LYS A 372 -3.39 14.98 -14.48
N ALA A 373 -2.31 15.73 -14.42
CA ALA A 373 -2.35 17.19 -14.23
C ALA A 373 -3.16 17.92 -15.30
N GLY A 374 -3.21 17.41 -16.54
CA GLY A 374 -3.99 17.94 -17.66
C GLY A 374 -5.42 17.39 -17.76
N GLY A 375 -5.86 16.54 -16.80
CA GLY A 375 -7.13 15.83 -16.89
C GLY A 375 -7.11 14.68 -17.91
N ALA A 376 -8.31 14.20 -18.29
CA ALA A 376 -8.41 13.09 -19.23
C ALA A 376 -7.77 13.41 -20.59
N PRO A 377 -7.01 12.47 -21.20
CA PRO A 377 -6.48 12.63 -22.55
C PRO A 377 -7.58 12.88 -23.60
N SER A 378 -7.23 13.49 -24.72
CA SER A 378 -8.20 13.89 -25.77
C SER A 378 -8.98 12.72 -26.39
N GLU A 379 -8.42 11.51 -26.35
CA GLU A 379 -9.09 10.27 -26.76
C GLU A 379 -10.16 9.79 -25.76
N CYS A 380 -10.13 10.28 -24.54
CA CYS A 380 -11.10 9.99 -23.48
C CYS A 380 -12.31 10.94 -23.61
N LYS A 381 -13.28 10.56 -24.41
CA LYS A 381 -14.49 11.38 -24.63
C LYS A 381 -15.49 11.17 -23.50
N ALA A 382 -16.02 12.26 -22.97
CA ALA A 382 -17.12 12.20 -22.01
C ALA A 382 -18.38 11.63 -22.67
N CYS A 383 -19.11 10.79 -21.96
CA CYS A 383 -20.34 10.15 -22.43
C CYS A 383 -21.35 9.94 -21.31
N THR A 384 -22.54 9.54 -21.71
CA THR A 384 -23.59 8.99 -20.84
C THR A 384 -24.12 7.71 -21.50
N LYS A 385 -24.77 6.84 -20.76
CA LYS A 385 -25.42 5.65 -21.36
C LYS A 385 -26.38 6.02 -22.48
N ALA A 386 -27.06 7.16 -22.39
CA ALA A 386 -28.00 7.63 -23.42
C ALA A 386 -27.32 8.02 -24.74
N ASN A 387 -26.09 8.51 -24.74
CA ASN A 387 -25.35 8.94 -25.94
C ASN A 387 -24.20 8.01 -26.34
N GLU A 388 -23.98 6.90 -25.63
CA GLU A 388 -22.90 5.93 -25.85
C GLU A 388 -22.75 5.57 -27.34
N ALA A 389 -23.82 5.12 -27.97
CA ALA A 389 -23.80 4.68 -29.36
C ALA A 389 -23.42 5.78 -30.36
N THR A 390 -23.54 7.05 -30.00
CA THR A 390 -23.23 8.20 -30.89
C THR A 390 -21.85 8.78 -30.62
N VAL A 391 -21.38 8.74 -29.35
CA VAL A 391 -20.14 9.38 -28.91
C VAL A 391 -18.98 8.39 -28.87
N CYS A 392 -19.20 7.20 -28.34
CA CYS A 392 -18.15 6.19 -28.18
C CYS A 392 -17.91 5.44 -29.49
N LYS A 393 -16.71 5.60 -30.08
CA LYS A 393 -16.33 5.06 -31.40
C LYS A 393 -14.89 4.52 -31.37
N GLY A 394 -14.56 3.74 -32.42
CA GLY A 394 -13.24 3.11 -32.57
C GLY A 394 -13.05 2.02 -31.53
N ASP A 395 -11.94 2.06 -30.80
CA ASP A 395 -11.58 1.04 -29.79
C ASP A 395 -12.30 1.30 -28.43
N ARG A 396 -12.89 2.48 -28.25
CA ARG A 396 -13.60 2.89 -27.03
C ARG A 396 -15.09 2.94 -27.28
N THR A 397 -15.75 1.80 -27.13
CA THR A 397 -17.14 1.60 -27.57
C THR A 397 -18.17 1.54 -26.45
N VAL A 398 -17.74 1.53 -25.19
CA VAL A 398 -18.63 1.50 -24.01
C VAL A 398 -18.50 2.77 -23.18
N CYS A 399 -19.59 3.20 -22.56
CA CYS A 399 -19.60 4.33 -21.66
C CYS A 399 -19.58 3.83 -20.22
N ASN A 400 -18.43 3.94 -19.54
CA ASN A 400 -18.28 3.59 -18.14
C ASN A 400 -17.75 4.82 -17.38
N TYR A 401 -18.24 5.05 -16.18
CA TYR A 401 -17.79 6.14 -15.29
C TYR A 401 -17.78 7.52 -15.99
N GLY A 402 -18.70 7.75 -16.92
CA GLY A 402 -18.82 9.01 -17.65
C GLY A 402 -17.84 9.19 -18.82
N PHE A 403 -17.05 8.19 -19.19
CA PHE A 403 -16.11 8.22 -20.30
C PHE A 403 -16.28 7.02 -21.26
N CYS A 404 -15.94 7.28 -22.54
CA CYS A 404 -15.81 6.19 -23.51
C CYS A 404 -14.57 5.35 -23.19
N GLU A 405 -14.78 4.09 -22.87
CA GLU A 405 -13.77 3.12 -22.49
C GLU A 405 -13.66 1.97 -23.50
N VAL A 406 -12.56 1.24 -23.46
CA VAL A 406 -12.42 -0.02 -24.19
C VAL A 406 -13.39 -1.06 -23.64
N LYS A 407 -13.91 -1.90 -24.55
CA LYS A 407 -14.89 -2.95 -24.16
C LYS A 407 -14.16 -4.20 -23.69
#